data_382e1d439e11df68eb359af1ca92be38
#
_entry.id   382e1d439e11df68eb359af1ca92be38
#
_cell.length_a   1.000
_cell.length_b   1.000
_cell.length_c   1.000
_cell.angle_alpha   90.00
_cell.angle_beta   90.00
_cell.angle_gamma   90.00
#
_symmetry.space_group_name_H-M   'P 1'
#
loop_
_entity.id
_entity.type
_entity.pdbx_description
1 polymer ?
#
loop_
_entity_poly.entity_id
_entity_poly.type
_entity_poly.pdbx_seq_one_letter_code
_entity_poly.pdbx_strand_id
1 'polypeptide(L)'
;MKIGHIFILILVFCGTAAFAQEATEDAEEEEAVEKVCVNKRNINSFDAIDDEHVYIKATGNKHFLFTMQRRCFGLRAAQGIGIKDTMSSVCSGSFGEIVYRDMGRRLESCRIDTIERVASKDDAKGLVEDRKQLKREEKDAEQ
;
A
#
# COMPACT_ATOMS: atom_id res chain seq x y z
N MET A 1 10.16 -55.33 67.76
CA MET A 1 11.39 -56.01 67.36
C MET A 1 11.60 -55.87 65.81
N LYS A 2 12.83 -55.50 65.42
CA LYS A 2 13.34 -55.34 64.01
C LYS A 2 12.86 -54.12 63.33
N ILE A 3 13.48 -52.96 63.35
CA ILE A 3 14.70 -52.37 62.84
C ILE A 3 14.86 -52.73 61.36
N GLY A 4 14.41 -51.85 60.47
CA GLY A 4 14.66 -51.88 59.08
C GLY A 4 15.23 -50.50 58.63
N HIS A 5 16.51 -50.54 58.29
CA HIS A 5 17.25 -49.36 57.80
C HIS A 5 16.73 -48.92 56.46
N ILE A 6 16.24 -47.68 56.39
CA ILE A 6 15.93 -47.04 55.09
C ILE A 6 17.07 -46.10 54.77
N PHE A 7 17.84 -46.50 53.80
CA PHE A 7 18.85 -45.67 53.13
C PHE A 7 18.16 -44.52 52.38
N ILE A 8 18.39 -43.32 52.87
CA ILE A 8 17.96 -42.12 52.18
C ILE A 8 19.03 -41.78 51.14
N LEU A 9 18.72 -42.07 49.91
CA LEU A 9 19.52 -41.68 48.75
C LEU A 9 19.04 -40.27 48.34
N ILE A 10 19.81 -39.24 48.74
CA ILE A 10 19.58 -37.87 48.34
C ILE A 10 20.15 -37.74 46.95
N LEU A 11 19.27 -37.77 45.93
CA LEU A 11 19.57 -37.38 44.57
C LEU A 11 19.50 -35.87 44.49
N VAL A 12 20.67 -35.24 44.43
CA VAL A 12 20.80 -33.83 44.13
C VAL A 12 20.48 -33.66 42.64
N PHE A 13 19.25 -33.26 42.35
CA PHE A 13 18.86 -32.84 41.02
C PHE A 13 19.35 -31.42 40.79
N CYS A 14 20.46 -31.29 40.07
CA CYS A 14 20.95 -30.02 39.60
C CYS A 14 20.02 -29.56 38.47
N GLY A 15 18.97 -28.84 38.85
CA GLY A 15 18.03 -28.22 37.88
C GLY A 15 18.68 -27.06 37.20
N THR A 16 19.14 -27.26 35.97
CA THR A 16 19.40 -26.14 35.06
C THR A 16 18.07 -25.49 34.73
N ALA A 17 17.82 -24.31 35.29
CA ALA A 17 16.75 -23.43 34.85
C ALA A 17 17.05 -22.98 33.44
N ALA A 18 16.44 -23.66 32.46
CA ALA A 18 16.31 -23.14 31.10
C ALA A 18 15.34 -21.94 31.18
N PHE A 19 15.90 -20.74 31.14
CA PHE A 19 15.13 -19.55 30.80
C PHE A 19 14.63 -19.74 29.38
N ALA A 20 13.39 -20.20 29.23
CA ALA A 20 12.64 -20.03 28.00
C ALA A 20 12.39 -18.52 27.89
N GLN A 21 13.20 -17.84 27.09
CA GLN A 21 12.83 -16.57 26.51
C GLN A 21 11.68 -16.87 25.55
N GLU A 22 10.47 -16.58 26.00
CA GLU A 22 9.36 -16.30 25.11
C GLU A 22 9.75 -15.04 24.35
N ALA A 23 10.39 -15.23 23.20
CA ALA A 23 10.40 -14.23 22.15
C ALA A 23 8.93 -14.09 21.72
N THR A 24 8.23 -13.12 22.28
CA THR A 24 7.09 -12.53 21.60
C THR A 24 7.63 -11.93 20.32
N GLU A 25 7.64 -12.75 19.28
CA GLU A 25 7.66 -12.25 17.92
C GLU A 25 6.32 -11.54 17.74
N ASP A 26 6.31 -10.23 18.06
CA ASP A 26 5.41 -9.31 17.41
C ASP A 26 5.83 -9.34 15.93
N ALA A 27 5.30 -10.33 15.23
CA ALA A 27 5.20 -10.28 13.80
C ALA A 27 4.25 -9.11 13.51
N GLU A 28 4.81 -7.90 13.40
CA GLU A 28 4.21 -6.87 12.59
C GLU A 28 4.03 -7.54 11.22
N GLU A 29 2.82 -7.95 10.95
CA GLU A 29 2.36 -8.35 9.64
C GLU A 29 2.50 -7.09 8.79
N GLU A 30 3.71 -6.83 8.33
CA GLU A 30 3.99 -5.88 7.27
C GLU A 30 3.24 -6.48 6.07
N GLU A 31 1.99 -6.02 5.92
CA GLU A 31 1.11 -6.38 4.81
C GLU A 31 1.92 -6.07 3.56
N ALA A 32 2.51 -7.10 2.99
CA ALA A 32 3.35 -6.98 1.80
C ALA A 32 2.46 -6.39 0.71
N VAL A 33 2.51 -5.07 0.56
CA VAL A 33 1.76 -4.33 -0.45
C VAL A 33 2.08 -4.98 -1.79
N GLU A 34 1.12 -5.74 -2.31
CA GLU A 34 1.27 -6.45 -3.57
C GLU A 34 1.72 -5.44 -4.63
N LYS A 35 2.94 -5.60 -5.12
CA LYS A 35 3.50 -4.68 -6.11
C LYS A 35 2.74 -4.78 -7.42
N VAL A 36 1.74 -3.95 -7.57
CA VAL A 36 0.91 -3.89 -8.76
C VAL A 36 1.65 -3.14 -9.86
N CYS A 37 1.76 -3.76 -11.03
CA CYS A 37 2.38 -3.17 -12.21
C CYS A 37 1.38 -3.10 -13.37
N VAL A 38 1.45 -2.02 -14.13
CA VAL A 38 0.61 -1.77 -15.31
C VAL A 38 1.49 -1.50 -16.53
N ASN A 39 1.30 -2.28 -17.60
CA ASN A 39 1.99 -2.03 -18.84
C ASN A 39 1.38 -0.79 -19.53
N LYS A 40 2.23 0.19 -19.85
CA LYS A 40 1.81 1.47 -20.44
C LYS A 40 1.06 1.32 -21.75
N ARG A 41 1.42 0.32 -22.57
CA ARG A 41 0.76 0.06 -23.86
C ARG A 41 -0.66 -0.50 -23.73
N ASN A 42 -0.98 -1.06 -22.56
CA ASN A 42 -2.29 -1.65 -22.30
C ASN A 42 -3.30 -0.64 -21.75
N ILE A 43 -2.90 0.60 -21.53
CA ILE A 43 -3.78 1.65 -21.00
C ILE A 43 -4.67 2.16 -22.14
N ASN A 44 -5.97 2.03 -21.96
CA ASN A 44 -6.96 2.42 -22.95
C ASN A 44 -7.59 3.78 -22.66
N SER A 45 -7.85 4.07 -21.39
CA SER A 45 -8.45 5.33 -20.96
C SER A 45 -8.09 5.66 -19.52
N PHE A 46 -8.27 6.93 -19.19
CA PHE A 46 -8.08 7.45 -17.83
C PHE A 46 -9.22 8.39 -17.45
N ASP A 47 -9.37 8.60 -16.16
CA ASP A 47 -10.27 9.60 -15.60
C ASP A 47 -9.68 10.12 -14.27
N ALA A 48 -9.41 11.40 -14.20
CA ALA A 48 -8.94 12.01 -12.98
C ALA A 48 -10.11 12.20 -12.00
N ILE A 49 -10.15 11.42 -10.95
CA ILE A 49 -11.17 11.50 -9.89
C ILE A 49 -11.01 12.82 -9.14
N ASP A 50 -9.77 13.15 -8.78
CA ASP A 50 -9.37 14.41 -8.17
C ASP A 50 -7.92 14.77 -8.52
N ASP A 51 -7.33 15.73 -7.80
CA ASP A 51 -5.96 16.18 -8.06
C ASP A 51 -4.87 15.20 -7.55
N GLU A 52 -5.26 14.12 -6.86
CA GLU A 52 -4.35 13.12 -6.31
C GLU A 52 -4.62 11.71 -6.87
N HIS A 53 -5.80 11.48 -7.45
CA HIS A 53 -6.23 10.14 -7.83
C HIS A 53 -6.68 10.07 -9.29
N VAL A 54 -6.13 9.10 -10.01
CA VAL A 54 -6.48 8.83 -11.41
C VAL A 54 -6.94 7.39 -11.58
N TYR A 55 -8.14 7.23 -12.07
CA TYR A 55 -8.62 5.93 -12.51
C TYR A 55 -8.07 5.62 -13.90
N ILE A 56 -7.58 4.39 -14.07
CA ILE A 56 -7.03 3.88 -15.33
C ILE A 56 -7.78 2.62 -15.73
N LYS A 57 -8.23 2.59 -16.99
CA LYS A 57 -8.76 1.38 -17.59
C LYS A 57 -7.73 0.81 -18.58
N ALA A 58 -7.39 -0.46 -18.41
CA ALA A 58 -6.45 -1.16 -19.26
C ALA A 58 -7.13 -2.30 -20.06
N THR A 59 -6.40 -2.83 -21.02
CA THR A 59 -6.84 -3.96 -21.84
C THR A 59 -7.18 -5.19 -20.96
N GLY A 60 -8.18 -5.96 -21.37
CA GLY A 60 -8.65 -7.13 -20.63
C GLY A 60 -9.55 -6.78 -19.46
N ASN A 61 -10.26 -5.65 -19.53
CA ASN A 61 -11.17 -5.15 -18.49
C ASN A 61 -10.51 -5.04 -17.11
N LYS A 62 -9.24 -4.62 -17.11
CA LYS A 62 -8.47 -4.36 -15.88
C LYS A 62 -8.60 -2.90 -15.50
N HIS A 63 -8.85 -2.65 -14.24
CA HIS A 63 -9.08 -1.34 -13.68
C HIS A 63 -8.07 -1.08 -12.57
N PHE A 64 -7.57 0.14 -12.51
CA PHE A 64 -6.55 0.54 -11.56
C PHE A 64 -6.85 1.94 -11.01
N LEU A 65 -6.52 2.13 -9.75
CA LEU A 65 -6.46 3.45 -9.12
C LEU A 65 -5.00 3.83 -8.92
N PHE A 66 -4.59 4.92 -9.54
CA PHE A 66 -3.28 5.52 -9.34
C PHE A 66 -3.41 6.63 -8.32
N THR A 67 -2.65 6.57 -7.25
CA THR A 67 -2.53 7.63 -6.26
C THR A 67 -1.23 8.38 -6.49
N MET A 68 -1.30 9.71 -6.53
CA MET A 68 -0.13 10.56 -6.69
C MET A 68 0.51 10.85 -5.34
N GLN A 69 1.81 11.04 -5.33
CA GLN A 69 2.58 11.39 -4.13
C GLN A 69 2.19 12.77 -3.56
N ARG A 70 1.64 13.65 -4.39
CA ARG A 70 1.20 15.01 -4.03
C ARG A 70 0.03 15.45 -4.88
N ARG A 71 -0.63 16.52 -4.49
CA ARG A 71 -1.68 17.14 -5.31
C ARG A 71 -1.10 17.65 -6.62
N CYS A 72 -1.75 17.30 -7.71
CA CYS A 72 -1.39 17.61 -9.09
C CYS A 72 -2.39 18.60 -9.65
N PHE A 73 -2.14 19.87 -9.42
CA PHE A 73 -3.06 20.93 -9.83
C PHE A 73 -3.32 20.90 -11.33
N GLY A 74 -4.60 20.97 -11.71
CA GLY A 74 -5.01 20.94 -13.11
C GLY A 74 -5.15 19.54 -13.72
N LEU A 75 -4.83 18.48 -13.00
CA LEU A 75 -4.95 17.11 -13.47
C LEU A 75 -6.39 16.74 -13.84
N ARG A 76 -7.39 17.19 -13.08
CA ARG A 76 -8.81 16.99 -13.39
C ARG A 76 -9.27 17.62 -14.70
N ALA A 77 -8.59 18.67 -15.13
CA ALA A 77 -8.91 19.37 -16.37
C ALA A 77 -8.04 18.90 -17.55
N ALA A 78 -7.13 17.96 -17.31
CA ALA A 78 -6.25 17.42 -18.33
C ALA A 78 -7.05 16.64 -19.39
N GLN A 79 -6.89 17.00 -20.65
CA GLN A 79 -7.53 16.31 -21.77
C GLN A 79 -6.77 15.04 -22.18
N GLY A 80 -5.54 14.89 -21.72
CA GLY A 80 -4.68 13.75 -22.00
C GLY A 80 -3.59 13.62 -20.96
N ILE A 81 -3.24 12.38 -20.64
CA ILE A 81 -2.10 12.09 -19.78
C ILE A 81 -1.11 11.19 -20.52
N GLY A 82 0.18 11.35 -20.22
CA GLY A 82 1.23 10.41 -20.57
C GLY A 82 1.79 9.78 -19.30
N ILE A 83 2.33 8.57 -19.40
CA ILE A 83 3.06 7.94 -18.30
C ILE A 83 4.52 7.88 -18.69
N LYS A 84 5.35 8.57 -17.91
CA LYS A 84 6.79 8.57 -18.04
C LYS A 84 7.38 7.60 -17.01
N ASP A 85 8.09 6.61 -17.49
CA ASP A 85 8.83 5.64 -16.70
C ASP A 85 9.96 5.11 -17.59
N THR A 86 11.05 4.70 -17.00
CA THR A 86 12.19 4.09 -17.72
C THR A 86 11.83 2.72 -18.30
N MET A 87 10.89 2.04 -17.69
CA MET A 87 10.43 0.70 -18.09
C MET A 87 9.15 0.75 -18.93
N SER A 88 8.82 -0.35 -19.60
CA SER A 88 7.56 -0.51 -20.34
C SER A 88 6.33 -0.60 -19.43
N SER A 89 6.53 -0.92 -18.16
CA SER A 89 5.51 -0.99 -17.13
C SER A 89 5.79 0.02 -16.03
N VAL A 90 4.72 0.55 -15.43
CA VAL A 90 4.78 1.37 -14.22
C VAL A 90 4.26 0.53 -13.06
N CYS A 91 4.93 0.58 -11.91
CA CYS A 91 4.61 -0.21 -10.74
C CYS A 91 4.42 0.69 -9.51
N SER A 92 3.64 0.21 -8.53
CA SER A 92 3.56 0.85 -7.20
C SER A 92 4.95 1.05 -6.61
N GLY A 93 5.23 2.23 -6.06
CA GLY A 93 6.52 2.58 -5.48
C GLY A 93 7.66 2.71 -6.50
N SER A 94 7.38 2.73 -7.81
CA SER A 94 8.37 3.05 -8.84
C SER A 94 8.53 4.57 -8.99
N PHE A 95 9.52 4.98 -9.80
CA PHE A 95 9.71 6.39 -10.13
C PHE A 95 8.84 6.87 -11.30
N GLY A 96 7.73 6.17 -11.58
CA GLY A 96 6.80 6.53 -12.63
C GLY A 96 6.14 7.89 -12.38
N GLU A 97 5.94 8.64 -13.44
CA GLU A 97 5.29 9.95 -13.42
C GLU A 97 4.11 9.98 -14.39
N ILE A 98 3.01 10.61 -13.97
CA ILE A 98 1.98 11.08 -14.89
C ILE A 98 2.41 12.44 -15.41
N VAL A 99 2.39 12.60 -16.72
CA VAL A 99 2.68 13.85 -17.41
C VAL A 99 1.41 14.33 -18.10
N TYR A 100 1.03 15.57 -17.89
CA TYR A 100 -0.19 16.15 -18.47
C TYR A 100 0.01 17.64 -18.81
N ARG A 101 -0.93 18.21 -19.56
CA ARG A 101 -0.98 19.65 -19.80
C ARG A 101 -2.08 20.26 -18.96
N ASP A 102 -1.72 21.26 -18.17
CA ASP A 102 -2.70 22.06 -17.44
C ASP A 102 -3.53 22.96 -18.38
N MET A 103 -4.51 23.68 -17.83
CA MET A 103 -5.33 24.61 -18.61
C MET A 103 -4.50 25.76 -19.24
N GLY A 104 -3.37 26.11 -18.64
CA GLY A 104 -2.39 27.08 -19.17
C GLY A 104 -1.46 26.47 -20.23
N ARG A 105 -1.69 25.23 -20.65
CA ARG A 105 -0.88 24.45 -21.60
C ARG A 105 0.55 24.17 -21.14
N ARG A 106 0.84 24.35 -19.87
CA ARG A 106 2.14 23.96 -19.31
C ARG A 106 2.17 22.45 -19.18
N LEU A 107 3.34 21.91 -19.44
CA LEU A 107 3.62 20.50 -19.20
C LEU A 107 3.96 20.31 -17.72
N GLU A 108 3.10 19.60 -17.02
CA GLU A 108 3.25 19.27 -15.61
C GLU A 108 3.55 17.79 -15.44
N SER A 109 4.23 17.43 -14.38
CA SER A 109 4.43 16.04 -14.01
C SER A 109 4.19 15.79 -12.53
N CYS A 110 3.63 14.63 -12.24
CA CYS A 110 3.36 14.16 -10.89
C CYS A 110 3.82 12.73 -10.72
N ARG A 111 4.56 12.48 -9.65
CA ARG A 111 5.02 11.14 -9.32
C ARG A 111 3.86 10.28 -8.84
N ILE A 112 3.83 9.05 -9.31
CA ILE A 112 2.92 8.01 -8.87
C ILE A 112 3.48 7.43 -7.57
N ASP A 113 2.66 7.36 -6.55
CA ASP A 113 2.96 6.73 -5.26
C ASP A 113 2.52 5.28 -5.26
N THR A 114 1.22 5.04 -5.36
CA THR A 114 0.65 3.70 -5.35
C THR A 114 -0.21 3.41 -6.57
N ILE A 115 -0.29 2.14 -6.92
CA ILE A 115 -1.16 1.60 -7.95
C ILE A 115 -1.91 0.43 -7.33
N GLU A 116 -3.23 0.51 -7.36
CA GLU A 116 -4.11 -0.51 -6.80
C GLU A 116 -5.05 -1.05 -7.86
N ARG A 117 -5.41 -2.31 -7.75
CA ARG A 117 -6.46 -2.90 -8.59
C ARG A 117 -7.82 -2.56 -7.99
N VAL A 118 -8.76 -2.17 -8.85
CA VAL A 118 -10.14 -1.88 -8.48
C VAL A 118 -11.08 -2.65 -9.38
N ALA A 119 -12.30 -2.89 -8.92
CA ALA A 119 -13.28 -3.62 -9.71
C ALA A 119 -13.89 -2.75 -10.83
N SER A 120 -14.06 -1.46 -10.57
CA SER A 120 -14.69 -0.52 -11.49
C SER A 120 -14.26 0.93 -11.20
N LYS A 121 -14.73 1.86 -12.03
CA LYS A 121 -14.56 3.30 -11.79
C LYS A 121 -15.32 3.77 -10.54
N ASP A 122 -16.49 3.20 -10.30
CA ASP A 122 -17.30 3.59 -9.14
C ASP A 122 -16.69 3.06 -7.84
N ASP A 123 -16.10 1.87 -7.88
CA ASP A 123 -15.31 1.33 -6.79
C ASP A 123 -14.10 2.23 -6.48
N ALA A 124 -13.36 2.65 -7.50
CA ALA A 124 -12.26 3.60 -7.34
C ALA A 124 -12.68 4.91 -6.67
N LYS A 125 -13.85 5.45 -7.06
CA LYS A 125 -14.40 6.67 -6.45
C LYS A 125 -14.79 6.45 -5.00
N GLY A 126 -15.41 5.32 -4.67
CA GLY A 126 -15.78 4.93 -3.31
C GLY A 126 -14.54 4.90 -2.41
N LEU A 127 -13.50 4.18 -2.83
CA LEU A 127 -12.24 4.12 -2.09
C LEU A 127 -11.60 5.50 -1.83
N VAL A 128 -11.63 6.38 -2.82
CA VAL A 128 -11.10 7.75 -2.66
C VAL A 128 -11.93 8.54 -1.65
N GLU A 129 -13.25 8.42 -1.67
CA GLU A 129 -14.13 9.15 -0.75
C GLU A 129 -13.97 8.63 0.69
N ASP A 130 -13.92 7.31 0.88
CA ASP A 130 -13.70 6.68 2.18
C ASP A 130 -12.38 7.15 2.80
N ARG A 131 -11.29 7.17 2.02
CA ARG A 131 -9.98 7.69 2.47
C ARG A 131 -10.02 9.16 2.86
N LYS A 132 -10.81 9.97 2.15
CA LYS A 132 -10.99 11.38 2.50
C LYS A 132 -11.78 11.56 3.80
N GLN A 133 -12.75 10.70 4.05
CA GLN A 133 -13.50 10.71 5.31
C GLN A 133 -12.62 10.36 6.48
N LEU A 134 -11.85 9.27 6.38
CA LEU A 134 -10.91 8.86 7.43
C LEU A 134 -9.91 9.97 7.77
N LYS A 135 -9.32 10.63 6.76
CA LYS A 135 -8.40 11.75 6.98
C LYS A 135 -9.06 12.96 7.66
N ARG A 136 -10.35 13.18 7.46
CA ARG A 136 -11.10 14.25 8.16
C ARG A 136 -11.31 13.89 9.62
N GLU A 137 -11.75 12.65 9.89
CA GLU A 137 -11.98 12.15 11.24
C GLU A 137 -10.70 12.16 12.07
N GLU A 138 -9.57 11.74 11.51
CA GLU A 138 -8.26 11.83 12.17
C GLU A 138 -7.91 13.27 12.54
N LYS A 139 -8.10 14.20 11.61
CA LYS A 139 -7.78 15.62 11.83
C LYS A 139 -8.67 16.26 12.89
N ASP A 140 -9.95 15.88 12.93
CA ASP A 140 -10.90 16.39 13.92
C ASP A 140 -10.64 15.80 15.32
N ALA A 141 -10.05 14.61 15.39
CA ALA A 141 -9.65 13.96 16.65
C ALA A 141 -8.37 14.56 17.27
N GLU A 142 -7.54 15.24 16.47
CA GLU A 142 -6.30 15.91 16.92
C GLU A 142 -6.52 17.35 17.42
N GLN A 143 -7.71 17.90 17.30
CA GLN A 143 -8.07 19.27 17.75
C GLN A 143 -8.76 19.26 19.11
#